data_1032c5f36bcbb85307210090d4cd35f6
#
_entry.id   1032c5f36bcbb85307210090d4cd35f6
#
_cell.length_a   1.000
_cell.length_b   1.000
_cell.length_c   1.000
_cell.angle_alpha   90.00
_cell.angle_beta   90.00
_cell.angle_gamma   90.00
#
_symmetry.space_group_name_H-M   'P 1'
#
loop_
_entity.id
_entity.type
_entity.pdbx_description
1 polymer ?
#
loop_
_entity_poly.entity_id
_entity_poly.type
_entity_poly.pdbx_seq_one_letter_code
_entity_poly.pdbx_strand_id
1 'polypeptide(L)'
;RRNRFGKASWEQVMRGIRTLNRHDVMWNAMAVVNDVNVERPLEFYRFFKEIGCRYIQFTPIVERYFRHPDGRVLASPIEGAIAEMTPFSITPEAWGRFLNAIFDEWVRHDVGEFFIQIFDSTLANWVGQPPSVCSLAETCGHATAMEHNGDLYVCDHFVFPEFKLGNLNDTPLKELTSQQ
;
A
#
# COMPACT_ATOMS: atom_id res chain seq x y z
N ARG A 1 14.53 6.88 6.05
CA ARG A 1 14.58 5.42 6.25
C ARG A 1 15.88 5.01 6.92
N ARG A 2 15.83 4.05 7.85
CA ARG A 2 16.99 3.48 8.53
C ARG A 2 17.05 1.96 8.29
N ASN A 3 18.25 1.40 8.23
CA ASN A 3 18.45 -0.03 8.16
C ASN A 3 18.36 -0.68 9.56
N ARG A 4 18.48 -2.02 9.66
CA ARG A 4 18.44 -2.77 10.93
C ARG A 4 19.48 -2.33 11.97
N PHE A 5 20.54 -1.61 11.55
CA PHE A 5 21.58 -1.08 12.45
C PHE A 5 21.36 0.40 12.78
N GLY A 6 20.20 0.98 12.46
CA GLY A 6 19.86 2.37 12.70
C GLY A 6 20.53 3.39 11.75
N LYS A 7 21.32 2.94 10.77
CA LYS A 7 21.98 3.81 9.79
C LYS A 7 21.01 4.26 8.70
N ALA A 8 21.15 5.51 8.23
CA ALA A 8 20.41 6.02 7.09
C ALA A 8 20.67 5.18 5.83
N SER A 9 19.61 4.85 5.08
CA SER A 9 19.70 4.03 3.86
C SER A 9 19.43 4.82 2.58
N TRP A 10 19.25 6.12 2.67
CA TRP A 10 18.92 6.99 1.54
C TRP A 10 19.92 6.87 0.38
N GLU A 11 21.20 7.06 0.65
CA GLU A 11 22.24 7.01 -0.37
C GLU A 11 22.32 5.66 -1.09
N GLN A 12 22.07 4.56 -0.35
CA GLN A 12 22.05 3.22 -0.93
C GLN A 12 20.86 3.03 -1.88
N VAL A 13 19.67 3.49 -1.47
CA VAL A 13 18.47 3.45 -2.30
C VAL A 13 18.66 4.29 -3.55
N MET A 14 19.13 5.53 -3.43
CA MET A 14 19.36 6.41 -4.57
C MET A 14 20.44 5.88 -5.53
N ARG A 15 21.45 5.19 -5.02
CA ARG A 15 22.44 4.49 -5.84
C ARG A 15 21.78 3.35 -6.64
N GLY A 16 20.92 2.57 -6.00
CA GLY A 16 20.14 1.51 -6.67
C GLY A 16 19.28 2.06 -7.80
N ILE A 17 18.51 3.12 -7.53
CA ILE A 17 17.66 3.78 -8.53
C ILE A 17 18.49 4.30 -9.70
N ARG A 18 19.61 4.99 -9.45
CA ARG A 18 20.51 5.44 -10.53
C ARG A 18 21.07 4.28 -11.35
N THR A 19 21.31 3.12 -10.74
CA THR A 19 21.76 1.93 -11.46
C THR A 19 20.65 1.38 -12.35
N LEU A 20 19.43 1.25 -11.84
CA LEU A 20 18.27 0.81 -12.63
C LEU A 20 18.04 1.73 -13.83
N ASN A 21 18.03 3.05 -13.61
CA ASN A 21 17.85 4.03 -14.68
C ASN A 21 18.96 3.97 -15.74
N ARG A 22 20.22 3.76 -15.32
CA ARG A 22 21.37 3.63 -16.25
C ARG A 22 21.24 2.43 -17.18
N HIS A 23 20.63 1.37 -16.71
CA HIS A 23 20.44 0.13 -17.46
C HIS A 23 19.04 0.00 -18.08
N ASP A 24 18.28 1.08 -18.08
CA ASP A 24 16.91 1.14 -18.62
C ASP A 24 15.97 0.06 -18.06
N VAL A 25 16.16 -0.26 -16.77
CA VAL A 25 15.31 -1.23 -16.07
C VAL A 25 14.08 -0.50 -15.52
N MET A 26 12.91 -0.95 -15.93
CA MET A 26 11.65 -0.45 -15.36
C MET A 26 11.53 -0.81 -13.88
N TRP A 27 11.10 0.16 -13.07
CA TRP A 27 10.85 -0.03 -11.65
C TRP A 27 9.63 0.76 -11.19
N ASN A 28 8.98 0.26 -10.15
CA ASN A 28 7.81 0.87 -9.54
C ASN A 28 8.17 1.39 -8.13
N ALA A 29 7.72 2.58 -7.80
CA ALA A 29 7.83 3.11 -6.46
C ALA A 29 6.58 2.74 -5.64
N MET A 30 6.79 2.13 -4.47
CA MET A 30 5.76 2.01 -3.44
C MET A 30 5.97 3.13 -2.42
N ALA A 31 5.18 4.18 -2.53
CA ALA A 31 5.35 5.40 -1.78
C ALA A 31 4.35 5.48 -0.62
N VAL A 32 4.86 5.39 0.59
CA VAL A 32 4.05 5.49 1.81
C VAL A 32 3.74 6.95 2.11
N VAL A 33 2.45 7.26 2.28
CA VAL A 33 1.95 8.60 2.63
C VAL A 33 1.57 8.61 4.12
N ASN A 34 2.19 9.52 4.87
CA ASN A 34 2.01 9.71 6.30
C ASN A 34 1.62 11.16 6.63
N ASP A 35 1.46 11.47 7.90
CA ASP A 35 1.11 12.79 8.43
C ASP A 35 2.02 13.94 7.97
N VAL A 36 3.30 13.64 7.64
CA VAL A 36 4.27 14.66 7.25
C VAL A 36 4.19 14.96 5.74
N ASN A 37 4.23 13.91 4.90
CA ASN A 37 4.32 14.10 3.45
C ASN A 37 2.95 14.33 2.79
N VAL A 38 1.84 13.98 3.45
CA VAL A 38 0.48 14.26 2.97
C VAL A 38 0.21 15.76 2.78
N GLU A 39 0.91 16.61 3.54
CA GLU A 39 0.78 18.07 3.46
C GLU A 39 1.56 18.69 2.29
N ARG A 40 2.36 17.91 1.57
CA ARG A 40 3.21 18.35 0.47
C ARG A 40 3.06 17.50 -0.81
N PRO A 41 1.83 17.34 -1.32
CA PRO A 41 1.54 16.39 -2.40
C PRO A 41 2.36 16.64 -3.67
N LEU A 42 2.47 17.88 -4.13
CA LEU A 42 3.16 18.20 -5.37
C LEU A 42 4.70 18.09 -5.24
N GLU A 43 5.25 18.48 -4.06
CA GLU A 43 6.68 18.30 -3.79
C GLU A 43 7.02 16.81 -3.79
N PHE A 44 6.19 15.99 -3.14
CA PHE A 44 6.34 14.55 -3.07
C PHE A 44 6.22 13.89 -4.46
N TYR A 45 5.23 14.28 -5.25
CA TYR A 45 5.00 13.78 -6.59
C TYR A 45 6.16 14.12 -7.55
N ARG A 46 6.57 15.40 -7.59
CA ARG A 46 7.64 15.88 -8.47
C ARG A 46 8.98 15.24 -8.14
N PHE A 47 9.27 15.00 -6.86
CA PHE A 47 10.44 14.24 -6.44
C PHE A 47 10.56 12.89 -7.15
N PHE A 48 9.48 12.11 -7.25
CA PHE A 48 9.52 10.83 -7.95
C PHE A 48 9.75 10.98 -9.45
N LYS A 49 9.21 12.01 -10.07
CA LYS A 49 9.50 12.34 -11.47
C LYS A 49 10.98 12.68 -11.68
N GLU A 50 11.55 13.52 -10.81
CA GLU A 50 12.96 13.94 -10.86
C GLU A 50 13.95 12.79 -10.75
N ILE A 51 13.64 11.77 -9.98
CA ILE A 51 14.50 10.58 -9.85
C ILE A 51 14.29 9.54 -10.96
N GLY A 52 13.42 9.82 -11.94
CA GLY A 52 13.17 8.95 -13.09
C GLY A 52 12.16 7.83 -12.83
N CYS A 53 11.31 7.96 -11.83
CA CYS A 53 10.17 7.06 -11.63
C CYS A 53 9.15 7.27 -12.73
N ARG A 54 8.55 6.17 -13.23
CA ARG A 54 7.43 6.23 -14.18
C ARG A 54 6.18 5.54 -13.67
N TYR A 55 6.32 4.68 -12.67
CA TYR A 55 5.23 3.89 -12.09
C TYR A 55 5.23 4.05 -10.57
N ILE A 56 4.11 4.50 -10.01
CA ILE A 56 4.02 4.73 -8.56
C ILE A 56 2.71 4.20 -7.98
N GLN A 57 2.81 3.65 -6.77
CA GLN A 57 1.68 3.33 -5.91
C GLN A 57 1.76 4.21 -4.67
N PHE A 58 0.70 4.91 -4.35
CA PHE A 58 0.57 5.62 -3.07
C PHE A 58 -0.16 4.73 -2.07
N THR A 59 0.46 4.52 -0.91
CA THR A 59 -0.14 3.73 0.18
C THR A 59 -0.30 4.62 1.40
N PRO A 60 -1.54 4.97 1.79
CA PRO A 60 -1.76 5.76 3.00
C PRO A 60 -1.42 4.95 4.24
N ILE A 61 -0.76 5.55 5.23
CA ILE A 61 -0.67 4.94 6.55
C ILE A 61 -2.01 5.10 7.25
N VAL A 62 -2.64 3.96 7.56
CA VAL A 62 -3.84 3.84 8.36
C VAL A 62 -3.59 2.73 9.36
N GLU A 63 -2.89 3.05 10.43
CA GLU A 63 -2.45 2.07 11.43
C GLU A 63 -3.19 2.28 12.74
N ARG A 64 -3.77 1.19 13.26
CA ARG A 64 -4.50 1.16 14.52
C ARG A 64 -3.68 0.47 15.60
N TYR A 65 -3.82 0.94 16.82
CA TYR A 65 -3.45 0.22 18.02
C TYR A 65 -4.67 0.11 18.94
N PHE A 66 -4.60 -0.80 19.87
CA PHE A 66 -5.71 -1.08 20.79
C PHE A 66 -5.27 -0.76 22.20
N ARG A 67 -6.02 0.11 22.88
CA ARG A 67 -5.79 0.45 24.29
C ARG A 67 -6.77 -0.29 25.17
N HIS A 68 -6.25 -1.13 26.05
CA HIS A 68 -7.06 -1.79 27.06
C HIS A 68 -7.24 -0.88 28.26
N PRO A 69 -8.36 -0.97 29.04
CA PRO A 69 -8.61 -0.16 30.23
C PRO A 69 -7.53 -0.27 31.33
N ASP A 70 -6.79 -1.37 31.38
CA ASP A 70 -5.64 -1.55 32.28
C ASP A 70 -4.35 -0.83 31.83
N GLY A 71 -4.39 -0.07 30.74
CA GLY A 71 -3.28 0.73 30.20
C GLY A 71 -2.40 0.01 29.20
N ARG A 72 -2.58 -1.29 28.92
CA ARG A 72 -1.82 -2.01 27.90
C ARG A 72 -2.14 -1.48 26.50
N VAL A 73 -1.11 -1.37 25.66
CA VAL A 73 -1.22 -1.03 24.24
C VAL A 73 -0.87 -2.28 23.41
N LEU A 74 -1.75 -2.64 22.49
CA LEU A 74 -1.70 -3.89 21.76
C LEU A 74 -1.77 -3.63 20.25
N ALA A 75 -1.11 -4.46 19.46
CA ALA A 75 -1.18 -4.41 18.00
C ALA A 75 -2.44 -5.11 17.45
N SER A 76 -3.06 -6.01 18.23
CA SER A 76 -4.24 -6.76 17.83
C SER A 76 -5.42 -6.50 18.77
N PRO A 77 -6.66 -6.60 18.28
CA PRO A 77 -7.85 -6.43 19.11
C PRO A 77 -7.95 -7.54 20.17
N ILE A 78 -8.34 -7.14 21.38
CA ILE A 78 -8.77 -8.07 22.42
C ILE A 78 -10.07 -7.53 23.03
N GLU A 79 -10.82 -8.38 23.71
CA GLU A 79 -12.06 -8.00 24.36
C GLU A 79 -11.84 -6.81 25.33
N GLY A 80 -12.71 -5.81 25.24
CA GLY A 80 -12.65 -4.61 26.06
C GLY A 80 -11.65 -3.52 25.62
N ALA A 81 -10.79 -3.78 24.62
CA ALA A 81 -9.87 -2.77 24.13
C ALA A 81 -10.51 -1.81 23.14
N ILE A 82 -10.13 -0.54 23.21
CA ILE A 82 -10.58 0.53 22.31
C ILE A 82 -9.54 0.73 21.20
N ALA A 83 -9.99 0.75 19.95
CA ALA A 83 -9.14 1.04 18.80
C ALA A 83 -8.83 2.55 18.73
N GLU A 84 -7.58 2.89 18.60
CA GLU A 84 -7.08 4.24 18.39
C GLU A 84 -6.17 4.27 17.14
N MET A 85 -6.15 5.42 16.44
CA MET A 85 -5.26 5.61 15.30
C MET A 85 -3.89 6.09 15.77
N THR A 86 -2.84 5.61 15.10
CA THR A 86 -1.48 6.12 15.37
C THR A 86 -1.36 7.60 14.96
N PRO A 87 -0.50 8.39 15.64
CA PRO A 87 -0.34 9.82 15.32
C PRO A 87 0.18 10.10 13.90
N PHE A 88 0.84 9.13 13.28
CA PHE A 88 1.38 9.24 11.92
C PHE A 88 0.41 8.72 10.84
N SER A 89 -0.75 8.22 11.24
CA SER A 89 -1.85 7.87 10.32
C SER A 89 -2.46 9.14 9.73
N ILE A 90 -2.93 9.03 8.50
CA ILE A 90 -3.59 10.15 7.82
C ILE A 90 -5.11 10.01 7.87
N THR A 91 -5.78 11.16 7.81
CA THR A 91 -7.25 11.18 7.75
C THR A 91 -7.75 10.98 6.31
N PRO A 92 -8.99 10.50 6.12
CA PRO A 92 -9.59 10.39 4.78
C PRO A 92 -9.60 11.71 4.01
N GLU A 93 -9.85 12.84 4.71
CA GLU A 93 -9.86 14.17 4.10
C GLU A 93 -8.46 14.61 3.62
N ALA A 94 -7.41 14.35 4.42
CA ALA A 94 -6.04 14.64 4.04
C ALA A 94 -5.62 13.79 2.84
N TRP A 95 -6.01 12.51 2.84
CA TRP A 95 -5.78 11.60 1.72
C TRP A 95 -6.46 12.09 0.43
N GLY A 96 -7.75 12.48 0.51
CA GLY A 96 -8.49 13.02 -0.61
C GLY A 96 -7.85 14.29 -1.17
N ARG A 97 -7.45 15.24 -0.32
CA ARG A 97 -6.73 16.45 -0.76
C ARG A 97 -5.39 16.14 -1.42
N PHE A 98 -4.64 15.20 -0.86
CA PHE A 98 -3.36 14.73 -1.43
C PHE A 98 -3.54 14.19 -2.85
N LEU A 99 -4.49 13.28 -3.04
CA LEU A 99 -4.76 12.69 -4.35
C LEU A 99 -5.28 13.73 -5.35
N ASN A 100 -6.22 14.59 -4.95
CA ASN A 100 -6.77 15.61 -5.85
C ASN A 100 -5.69 16.59 -6.32
N ALA A 101 -4.80 17.04 -5.44
CA ALA A 101 -3.72 17.94 -5.83
C ALA A 101 -2.76 17.30 -6.86
N ILE A 102 -2.44 16.02 -6.69
CA ILE A 102 -1.60 15.29 -7.64
C ILE A 102 -2.36 15.03 -8.94
N PHE A 103 -3.64 14.66 -8.86
CA PHE A 103 -4.47 14.43 -10.04
C PHE A 103 -4.56 15.67 -10.92
N ASP A 104 -4.76 16.84 -10.33
CA ASP A 104 -4.83 18.12 -11.06
C ASP A 104 -3.54 18.46 -11.83
N GLU A 105 -2.38 18.09 -11.31
CA GLU A 105 -1.10 18.22 -11.99
C GLU A 105 -0.96 17.13 -13.08
N TRP A 106 -1.20 15.87 -12.70
CA TRP A 106 -1.02 14.70 -13.55
C TRP A 106 -1.91 14.72 -14.79
N VAL A 107 -3.17 15.07 -14.65
CA VAL A 107 -4.12 15.07 -15.77
C VAL A 107 -3.78 16.11 -16.85
N ARG A 108 -3.05 17.16 -16.48
CA ARG A 108 -2.66 18.23 -17.41
C ARG A 108 -1.33 17.96 -18.11
N HIS A 109 -0.45 17.18 -17.50
CA HIS A 109 0.95 17.14 -17.91
C HIS A 109 1.54 15.74 -18.10
N ASP A 110 0.98 14.71 -17.45
CA ASP A 110 1.70 13.45 -17.24
C ASP A 110 0.93 12.19 -17.69
N VAL A 111 -0.30 12.34 -18.21
CA VAL A 111 -1.10 11.21 -18.68
C VAL A 111 -0.39 10.49 -19.83
N GLY A 112 -0.21 9.17 -19.69
CA GLY A 112 0.48 8.33 -20.66
C GLY A 112 2.02 8.30 -20.50
N GLU A 113 2.58 9.17 -19.66
CA GLU A 113 4.02 9.20 -19.39
C GLU A 113 4.38 8.78 -17.96
N PHE A 114 3.55 9.14 -16.99
CA PHE A 114 3.71 8.79 -15.58
C PHE A 114 2.44 8.08 -15.09
N PHE A 115 2.60 6.85 -14.60
CA PHE A 115 1.51 5.96 -14.24
C PHE A 115 1.31 5.92 -12.72
N ILE A 116 0.12 6.32 -12.28
CA ILE A 116 -0.27 6.30 -10.86
C ILE A 116 -1.36 5.26 -10.68
N GLN A 117 -1.03 4.16 -10.02
CA GLN A 117 -1.88 2.97 -9.91
C GLN A 117 -3.34 3.29 -9.55
N ILE A 118 -3.56 4.17 -8.56
CA ILE A 118 -4.92 4.52 -8.13
C ILE A 118 -5.69 5.28 -9.23
N PHE A 119 -5.03 6.15 -10.00
CA PHE A 119 -5.67 6.91 -11.08
C PHE A 119 -5.97 6.02 -12.28
N ASP A 120 -5.01 5.20 -12.68
CA ASP A 120 -5.19 4.24 -13.78
C ASP A 120 -6.30 3.24 -13.47
N SER A 121 -6.36 2.74 -12.23
CA SER A 121 -7.41 1.81 -11.78
C SER A 121 -8.79 2.48 -11.73
N THR A 122 -8.85 3.74 -11.30
CA THR A 122 -10.09 4.52 -11.29
C THR A 122 -10.57 4.79 -12.71
N LEU A 123 -9.67 5.18 -13.61
CA LEU A 123 -9.98 5.39 -15.02
C LEU A 123 -10.50 4.09 -15.68
N ALA A 124 -9.86 2.95 -15.40
CA ALA A 124 -10.31 1.66 -15.90
C ALA A 124 -11.77 1.40 -15.53
N ASN A 125 -12.16 1.63 -14.27
CA ASN A 125 -13.55 1.52 -13.82
C ASN A 125 -14.50 2.44 -14.60
N TRP A 126 -14.13 3.70 -14.83
CA TRP A 126 -14.95 4.66 -15.54
C TRP A 126 -15.20 4.27 -16.99
N VAL A 127 -14.26 3.57 -17.63
CA VAL A 127 -14.40 3.08 -19.01
C VAL A 127 -14.89 1.62 -19.08
N GLY A 128 -15.40 1.06 -17.99
CA GLY A 128 -15.97 -0.28 -17.94
C GLY A 128 -14.95 -1.42 -18.02
N GLN A 129 -13.68 -1.14 -17.66
CA GLN A 129 -12.63 -2.15 -17.57
C GLN A 129 -12.37 -2.55 -16.13
N PRO A 130 -11.97 -3.80 -15.85
CA PRO A 130 -11.64 -4.23 -14.50
C PRO A 130 -10.42 -3.45 -13.96
N PRO A 131 -10.50 -2.91 -12.73
CA PRO A 131 -9.39 -2.17 -12.13
C PRO A 131 -8.26 -3.11 -11.71
N SER A 132 -7.04 -2.60 -11.67
CA SER A 132 -5.88 -3.35 -11.18
C SER A 132 -5.79 -3.41 -9.64
N VAL A 133 -6.61 -2.62 -8.94
CA VAL A 133 -6.70 -2.56 -7.46
C VAL A 133 -8.01 -3.17 -7.03
N CYS A 134 -7.95 -4.28 -6.29
CA CYS A 134 -9.13 -5.05 -5.89
C CYS A 134 -10.13 -4.26 -5.02
N SER A 135 -9.66 -3.28 -4.23
CA SER A 135 -10.55 -2.40 -3.44
C SER A 135 -11.41 -1.47 -4.30
N LEU A 136 -11.12 -1.33 -5.59
CA LEU A 136 -11.93 -0.60 -6.57
C LEU A 136 -12.76 -1.52 -7.45
N ALA A 137 -12.63 -2.84 -7.30
CA ALA A 137 -13.40 -3.84 -8.06
C ALA A 137 -14.77 -4.09 -7.40
N GLU A 138 -15.74 -4.51 -8.22
CA GLU A 138 -17.07 -4.89 -7.75
C GLU A 138 -17.02 -6.12 -6.82
N THR A 139 -16.09 -7.03 -7.07
CA THR A 139 -15.87 -8.24 -6.27
C THR A 139 -14.41 -8.38 -5.88
N CYS A 140 -14.16 -8.98 -4.70
CA CYS A 140 -12.80 -9.31 -4.29
C CYS A 140 -12.16 -10.32 -5.24
N GLY A 141 -10.86 -10.18 -5.48
CA GLY A 141 -10.06 -11.15 -6.22
C GLY A 141 -9.64 -12.35 -5.36
N HIS A 142 -8.89 -13.27 -5.97
CA HIS A 142 -8.34 -14.46 -5.30
C HIS A 142 -6.88 -14.25 -4.84
N ALA A 143 -6.57 -13.07 -4.30
CA ALA A 143 -5.22 -12.72 -3.83
C ALA A 143 -5.03 -13.16 -2.38
N THR A 144 -4.71 -14.43 -2.18
CA THR A 144 -4.46 -15.02 -0.86
C THR A 144 -3.16 -14.51 -0.24
N ALA A 145 -3.09 -14.46 1.10
CA ALA A 145 -1.89 -14.18 1.86
C ALA A 145 -1.39 -15.45 2.58
N MET A 146 -0.09 -15.70 2.51
CA MET A 146 0.56 -16.82 3.18
C MET A 146 1.49 -16.33 4.26
N GLU A 147 1.32 -16.85 5.48
CA GLU A 147 2.22 -16.62 6.60
C GLU A 147 3.41 -17.58 6.59
N HIS A 148 4.47 -17.23 7.32
CA HIS A 148 5.73 -17.98 7.37
C HIS A 148 5.62 -19.44 7.85
N ASN A 149 4.54 -19.76 8.59
CA ASN A 149 4.25 -21.10 9.09
C ASN A 149 3.41 -21.95 8.10
N GLY A 150 3.09 -21.40 6.92
CA GLY A 150 2.27 -22.05 5.91
C GLY A 150 0.76 -21.80 6.04
N ASP A 151 0.33 -21.02 7.02
CA ASP A 151 -1.07 -20.61 7.15
C ASP A 151 -1.48 -19.73 5.97
N LEU A 152 -2.59 -20.08 5.32
CA LEU A 152 -3.14 -19.35 4.19
C LEU A 152 -4.41 -18.62 4.61
N TYR A 153 -4.52 -17.36 4.19
CA TYR A 153 -5.65 -16.48 4.47
C TYR A 153 -6.30 -15.98 3.18
N VAL A 154 -7.57 -15.57 3.26
CA VAL A 154 -8.33 -15.09 2.10
C VAL A 154 -7.70 -13.89 1.41
N CYS A 155 -6.99 -13.02 2.16
CA CYS A 155 -6.41 -11.77 1.65
C CYS A 155 -5.39 -11.23 2.66
N ASP A 156 -4.44 -10.41 2.23
CA ASP A 156 -3.47 -9.71 3.08
C ASP A 156 -4.10 -8.67 4.02
N HIS A 157 -5.30 -8.17 3.72
CA HIS A 157 -6.07 -7.31 4.62
C HIS A 157 -6.80 -8.08 5.73
N PHE A 158 -6.95 -9.39 5.60
CA PHE A 158 -7.73 -10.24 6.49
C PHE A 158 -6.90 -11.41 7.04
N VAL A 159 -5.71 -11.11 7.57
CA VAL A 159 -4.84 -12.09 8.23
C VAL A 159 -5.29 -12.25 9.69
N PHE A 160 -6.51 -12.76 9.89
CA PHE A 160 -7.10 -13.05 11.19
C PHE A 160 -7.60 -14.50 11.23
N PRO A 161 -7.66 -15.13 12.41
CA PRO A 161 -8.04 -16.56 12.54
C PRO A 161 -9.32 -16.95 11.81
N GLU A 162 -10.34 -16.10 11.84
CA GLU A 162 -11.65 -16.32 11.19
C GLU A 162 -11.60 -16.30 9.66
N PHE A 163 -10.54 -15.77 9.06
CA PHE A 163 -10.34 -15.71 7.61
C PHE A 163 -9.25 -16.68 7.12
N LYS A 164 -8.81 -17.59 7.99
CA LYS A 164 -7.83 -18.62 7.63
C LYS A 164 -8.50 -19.70 6.77
N LEU A 165 -7.93 -19.96 5.60
CA LEU A 165 -8.37 -21.00 4.67
C LEU A 165 -7.84 -22.39 5.07
N GLY A 166 -6.65 -22.44 5.67
CA GLY A 166 -5.98 -23.66 6.10
C GLY A 166 -4.47 -23.51 6.13
N ASN A 167 -3.75 -24.62 6.05
CA ASN A 167 -2.28 -24.62 6.04
C ASN A 167 -1.75 -25.40 4.84
N LEU A 168 -0.81 -24.80 4.12
CA LEU A 168 -0.20 -25.38 2.90
C LEU A 168 0.68 -26.60 3.17
N ASN A 169 1.09 -26.84 4.41
CA ASN A 169 1.79 -28.07 4.78
C ASN A 169 0.84 -29.28 4.87
N ASP A 170 -0.46 -29.04 5.04
CA ASP A 170 -1.48 -30.07 5.24
C ASP A 170 -2.36 -30.25 4.01
N THR A 171 -2.65 -29.17 3.27
CA THR A 171 -3.63 -29.16 2.18
C THR A 171 -3.11 -28.38 0.98
N PRO A 172 -3.21 -28.91 -0.26
CA PRO A 172 -2.76 -28.22 -1.47
C PRO A 172 -3.46 -26.89 -1.71
N LEU A 173 -2.75 -25.89 -2.24
CA LEU A 173 -3.27 -24.54 -2.53
C LEU A 173 -4.57 -24.56 -3.34
N LYS A 174 -4.65 -25.41 -4.36
CA LYS A 174 -5.84 -25.52 -5.22
C LYS A 174 -7.09 -25.89 -4.42
N GLU A 175 -6.96 -26.75 -3.43
CA GLU A 175 -8.08 -27.19 -2.58
C GLU A 175 -8.50 -26.09 -1.62
N LEU A 176 -7.52 -25.41 -0.98
CA LEU A 176 -7.81 -24.29 -0.07
C LEU A 176 -8.48 -23.12 -0.77
N THR A 177 -8.11 -22.81 -2.01
CA THR A 177 -8.67 -21.67 -2.77
C THR A 177 -9.99 -22.02 -3.48
N SER A 178 -10.36 -23.29 -3.61
CA SER A 178 -11.64 -23.69 -4.20
C SER A 178 -12.85 -23.43 -3.28
N GLN A 179 -12.61 -23.04 -2.03
CA GLN A 179 -13.65 -22.76 -1.02
C GLN A 179 -13.96 -21.26 -0.86
N GLN A 180 -13.32 -20.41 -1.66
CA GLN A 180 -13.53 -18.94 -1.67
C GLN A 180 -14.77 -18.54 -2.48
#